data_15ed641e9e7a80f27dc4072fbd8562f0
#
_entry.id   15ed641e9e7a80f27dc4072fbd8562f0
#
_cell.length_a   1.000
_cell.length_b   1.000
_cell.length_c   1.000
_cell.angle_alpha   90.00
_cell.angle_beta   90.00
_cell.angle_gamma   90.00
#
_symmetry.space_group_name_H-M   'P 1'
#
loop_
_entity.id
_entity.type
_entity.pdbx_description
1 polymer ?
#
loop_
_entity_poly.entity_id
_entity_poly.type
_entity_poly.pdbx_seq_one_letter_code
_entity_poly.pdbx_strand_id
1 'polypeptide(L)'
;MSKVKVILDTIKKRLKHLGLKTSRKLPFINKIGHLLMMLSPTQYIKILDWYIIRKFIGTYIYAILLIISIAIVFDFNENLSKFTQYHAPWRAIIFDYYANFIPYYSNLFSPLFVFIAVIFFTSKLASNSEVIAMLAAGVSIKRLMRPYMISCILIAGLTFYLNSFVIPHGTVIRQNFESLYRNSKKNTSAENVQLQVAKNTIAYIQHYDDQYKRGYGFSLVKFKDKKIVSHMTAMEIQYDTVADTKYHWKVSNWKIRTLRGLKEHIQSGALKDTVLLMEPTDLVYSKGQQETFTSPELLDYISKQTSRGSGNVVQYEVEFHKRIAMSFSSFILTIIGLSLSSRKRKGGMGLYLGIGLGLSFSYIMLQTVSATFAIQADTPPILAAWIPNIIFAVIAYFCYRHAPS
;
A
#
# COMPACT_ATOMS: atom_id res chain seq x y z
N MET A 1 37.72 4.53 4.36
CA MET A 1 38.47 3.26 4.45
C MET A 1 38.79 2.81 5.89
N SER A 2 38.91 3.67 6.89
CA SER A 2 39.36 3.29 8.24
C SER A 2 38.32 2.49 9.08
N LYS A 3 37.03 2.88 9.08
CA LYS A 3 36.01 2.28 9.95
C LYS A 3 35.63 0.83 9.64
N VAL A 4 35.56 0.45 8.36
CA VAL A 4 35.24 -0.94 7.96
C VAL A 4 36.39 -1.88 8.24
N LYS A 5 37.64 -1.40 8.05
CA LYS A 5 38.84 -2.16 8.38
C LYS A 5 38.96 -2.40 9.88
N VAL A 6 38.62 -1.39 10.71
CA VAL A 6 38.60 -1.49 12.17
C VAL A 6 37.56 -2.48 12.66
N ILE A 7 36.34 -2.49 12.07
CA ILE A 7 35.29 -3.43 12.43
C ILE A 7 35.69 -4.87 12.05
N LEU A 8 36.27 -5.08 10.87
CA LEU A 8 36.78 -6.40 10.45
C LEU A 8 37.92 -6.92 11.33
N ASP A 9 38.83 -6.04 11.73
CA ASP A 9 39.91 -6.39 12.64
C ASP A 9 39.43 -6.67 14.06
N THR A 10 38.41 -5.98 14.52
CA THR A 10 37.75 -6.23 15.82
C THR A 10 37.01 -7.56 15.82
N ILE A 11 36.33 -7.91 14.75
CA ILE A 11 35.65 -9.22 14.57
C ILE A 11 36.69 -10.34 14.51
N LYS A 12 37.79 -10.17 13.75
CA LYS A 12 38.89 -11.13 13.72
C LYS A 12 39.54 -11.33 15.08
N LYS A 13 39.73 -10.27 15.84
CA LYS A 13 40.29 -10.32 17.21
C LYS A 13 39.38 -11.07 18.19
N ARG A 14 38.05 -10.82 18.14
CA ARG A 14 37.07 -11.54 18.97
C ARG A 14 36.94 -13.02 18.59
N LEU A 15 37.01 -13.38 17.30
CA LEU A 15 36.99 -14.77 16.86
C LEU A 15 38.26 -15.53 17.24
N LYS A 16 39.42 -14.85 17.33
CA LYS A 16 40.67 -15.43 17.83
C LYS A 16 40.63 -15.68 19.32
N HIS A 17 39.93 -14.85 20.10
CA HIS A 17 39.69 -15.04 21.53
C HIS A 17 38.74 -16.20 21.88
N LEU A 18 37.88 -16.60 20.93
CA LEU A 18 36.94 -17.71 21.08
C LEU A 18 37.50 -19.07 20.67
N GLY A 19 38.82 -19.19 20.48
CA GLY A 19 39.50 -20.47 20.25
C GLY A 19 39.17 -21.19 18.95
N LEU A 20 38.51 -20.56 18.02
CA LEU A 20 38.13 -21.13 16.73
C LEU A 20 39.33 -21.06 15.76
N LYS A 21 39.97 -22.22 15.50
CA LYS A 21 41.06 -22.35 14.52
C LYS A 21 40.63 -21.83 13.14
N THR A 22 41.25 -20.72 12.75
CA THR A 22 40.91 -19.85 11.60
C THR A 22 41.38 -20.38 10.24
N SER A 23 41.64 -21.68 10.04
CA SER A 23 42.34 -22.07 8.81
C SER A 23 41.49 -22.67 7.65
N ARG A 24 40.19 -22.95 7.83
CA ARG A 24 39.41 -23.59 6.72
C ARG A 24 38.00 -23.07 6.38
N LYS A 25 37.48 -22.01 7.02
CA LYS A 25 36.12 -21.47 6.70
C LYS A 25 36.07 -19.97 6.39
N LEU A 26 37.17 -19.41 5.89
CA LEU A 26 37.29 -17.99 5.57
C LEU A 26 36.84 -17.52 4.15
N PRO A 27 36.48 -18.38 3.15
CA PRO A 27 35.98 -17.84 1.88
C PRO A 27 34.65 -17.10 2.02
N PHE A 28 33.82 -17.47 2.99
CA PHE A 28 32.51 -16.84 3.20
C PHE A 28 32.62 -15.44 3.85
N ILE A 29 33.48 -15.26 4.84
CA ILE A 29 33.76 -13.97 5.49
C ILE A 29 34.46 -13.01 4.55
N ASN A 30 35.39 -13.51 3.72
CA ASN A 30 36.04 -12.71 2.69
C ASN A 30 35.03 -12.34 1.56
N LYS A 31 34.10 -13.24 1.21
CA LYS A 31 33.04 -12.95 0.24
C LYS A 31 32.04 -11.91 0.76
N ILE A 32 31.66 -11.98 2.06
CA ILE A 32 30.84 -10.98 2.72
C ILE A 32 31.62 -9.67 2.87
N GLY A 33 32.88 -9.70 3.23
CA GLY A 33 33.73 -8.51 3.28
C GLY A 33 33.93 -7.86 1.92
N HIS A 34 34.07 -8.65 0.84
CA HIS A 34 34.11 -8.17 -0.53
C HIS A 34 32.75 -7.61 -1.00
N LEU A 35 31.64 -8.26 -0.59
CA LEU A 35 30.28 -7.78 -0.86
C LEU A 35 30.00 -6.48 -0.10
N LEU A 36 30.40 -6.39 1.17
CA LEU A 36 30.31 -5.15 1.96
C LEU A 36 31.23 -4.04 1.47
N MET A 37 32.44 -4.39 0.95
CA MET A 37 33.29 -3.42 0.23
C MET A 37 32.72 -2.99 -1.10
N MET A 38 32.07 -3.90 -1.86
CA MET A 38 31.32 -3.54 -3.06
C MET A 38 30.10 -2.66 -2.75
N LEU A 39 29.51 -2.79 -1.57
CA LEU A 39 28.39 -1.97 -1.08
C LEU A 39 28.85 -0.70 -0.34
N SER A 40 30.17 -0.46 -0.18
CA SER A 40 30.65 0.78 0.43
C SER A 40 30.37 1.97 -0.49
N PRO A 41 29.50 2.94 -0.09
CA PRO A 41 29.04 4.03 -0.95
C PRO A 41 30.18 4.94 -1.42
N THR A 42 31.29 4.98 -0.73
CA THR A 42 32.43 5.89 -0.99
C THR A 42 33.26 5.54 -2.25
N GLN A 43 33.21 4.31 -2.77
CA GLN A 43 33.90 3.94 -4.01
C GLN A 43 33.07 4.13 -5.27
N TYR A 44 31.73 4.12 -5.14
CA TYR A 44 30.79 4.20 -6.27
C TYR A 44 30.10 5.55 -6.43
N ILE A 45 29.99 6.34 -5.35
CA ILE A 45 29.36 7.67 -5.36
C ILE A 45 30.47 8.71 -5.45
N LYS A 46 30.57 9.36 -6.61
CA LYS A 46 31.48 10.50 -6.83
C LYS A 46 30.88 11.77 -6.22
N ILE A 47 31.67 12.82 -6.05
CA ILE A 47 31.25 14.13 -5.49
C ILE A 47 30.01 14.66 -6.22
N LEU A 48 29.96 14.52 -7.55
CA LEU A 48 28.82 14.92 -8.37
C LEU A 48 27.55 14.14 -8.03
N ASP A 49 27.66 12.82 -7.80
CA ASP A 49 26.51 12.00 -7.46
C ASP A 49 25.91 12.40 -6.12
N TRP A 50 26.77 12.64 -5.12
CA TRP A 50 26.34 13.09 -3.79
C TRP A 50 25.66 14.45 -3.83
N TYR A 51 26.19 15.38 -4.64
CA TYR A 51 25.59 16.69 -4.87
C TYR A 51 24.17 16.56 -5.41
N ILE A 52 23.98 15.73 -6.46
CA ILE A 52 22.66 15.52 -7.08
C ILE A 52 21.70 14.82 -6.12
N ILE A 53 22.13 13.74 -5.44
CA ILE A 53 21.31 13.00 -4.48
C ILE A 53 20.82 13.93 -3.37
N ARG A 54 21.73 14.68 -2.74
CA ARG A 54 21.38 15.59 -1.64
C ARG A 54 20.38 16.66 -2.09
N LYS A 55 20.60 17.24 -3.25
CA LYS A 55 19.73 18.30 -3.80
C LYS A 55 18.36 17.73 -4.21
N PHE A 56 18.33 16.58 -4.87
CA PHE A 56 17.09 15.96 -5.30
C PHE A 56 16.21 15.52 -4.10
N ILE A 57 16.79 14.80 -3.14
CA ILE A 57 16.05 14.38 -1.93
C ILE A 57 15.63 15.62 -1.12
N GLY A 58 16.48 16.63 -0.98
CA GLY A 58 16.12 17.89 -0.30
C GLY A 58 14.94 18.59 -0.96
N THR A 59 14.92 18.65 -2.30
CA THR A 59 13.80 19.23 -3.05
C THR A 59 12.52 18.39 -2.91
N TYR A 60 12.64 17.06 -2.89
CA TYR A 60 11.51 16.15 -2.68
C TYR A 60 10.88 16.37 -1.29
N ILE A 61 11.68 16.41 -0.23
CA ILE A 61 11.20 16.67 1.14
C ILE A 61 10.56 18.07 1.22
N TYR A 62 11.19 19.09 0.62
CA TYR A 62 10.64 20.43 0.59
C TYR A 62 9.28 20.49 -0.12
N ALA A 63 9.14 19.80 -1.26
CA ALA A 63 7.87 19.73 -1.98
C ALA A 63 6.76 19.07 -1.15
N ILE A 64 7.09 17.98 -0.44
CA ILE A 64 6.16 17.34 0.50
C ILE A 64 5.73 18.33 1.58
N LEU A 65 6.68 18.94 2.29
CA LEU A 65 6.38 19.84 3.40
C LEU A 65 5.51 21.01 2.96
N LEU A 66 5.81 21.61 1.79
CA LEU A 66 5.06 22.73 1.26
C LEU A 66 3.63 22.34 0.91
N ILE A 67 3.43 21.27 0.14
CA ILE A 67 2.08 20.89 -0.34
C ILE A 67 1.25 20.29 0.78
N ILE A 68 1.85 19.49 1.66
CA ILE A 68 1.12 18.89 2.79
C ILE A 68 0.72 19.96 3.81
N SER A 69 1.55 20.98 4.06
CA SER A 69 1.13 22.07 4.95
C SER A 69 -0.07 22.85 4.42
N ILE A 70 -0.11 23.08 3.10
CA ILE A 70 -1.28 23.67 2.44
C ILE A 70 -2.50 22.74 2.57
N ALA A 71 -2.32 21.44 2.30
CA ALA A 71 -3.40 20.46 2.41
C ALA A 71 -3.97 20.37 3.82
N ILE A 72 -3.13 20.43 4.87
CA ILE A 72 -3.57 20.47 6.28
C ILE A 72 -4.44 21.69 6.55
N VAL A 73 -4.04 22.88 6.08
CA VAL A 73 -4.82 24.10 6.28
C VAL A 73 -6.19 24.02 5.62
N PHE A 74 -6.26 23.50 4.40
CA PHE A 74 -7.54 23.29 3.70
C PHE A 74 -8.41 22.25 4.39
N ASP A 75 -7.86 21.09 4.72
CA ASP A 75 -8.59 20.03 5.41
C ASP A 75 -9.09 20.47 6.79
N PHE A 76 -8.26 21.20 7.54
CA PHE A 76 -8.66 21.76 8.84
C PHE A 76 -9.83 22.72 8.70
N ASN A 77 -9.76 23.64 7.74
CA ASN A 77 -10.83 24.61 7.51
C ASN A 77 -12.14 23.93 7.09
N GLU A 78 -12.08 22.91 6.22
CA GLU A 78 -13.24 22.14 5.78
C GLU A 78 -13.90 21.35 6.94
N ASN A 79 -13.11 20.84 7.87
CA ASN A 79 -13.58 20.00 8.97
C ASN A 79 -13.77 20.74 10.28
N LEU A 80 -13.44 22.03 10.36
CA LEU A 80 -13.50 22.83 11.59
C LEU A 80 -14.89 22.81 12.25
N SER A 81 -15.95 22.94 11.45
CA SER A 81 -17.33 22.89 11.94
C SER A 81 -17.67 21.54 12.58
N LYS A 82 -17.19 20.44 11.99
CA LYS A 82 -17.41 19.08 12.52
C LYS A 82 -16.62 18.86 13.80
N PHE A 83 -15.34 19.24 13.84
CA PHE A 83 -14.50 19.13 15.03
C PHE A 83 -15.08 19.90 16.21
N THR A 84 -15.65 21.09 15.96
CA THR A 84 -16.31 21.90 16.99
C THR A 84 -17.63 21.28 17.42
N GLN A 85 -18.46 20.83 16.48
CA GLN A 85 -19.76 20.21 16.75
C GLN A 85 -19.65 18.95 17.60
N TYR A 86 -18.64 18.10 17.32
CA TYR A 86 -18.44 16.84 18.05
C TYR A 86 -17.43 16.98 19.20
N HIS A 87 -17.03 18.20 19.57
CA HIS A 87 -16.11 18.50 20.67
C HIS A 87 -14.81 17.69 20.62
N ALA A 88 -14.21 17.59 19.43
CA ALA A 88 -12.96 16.84 19.23
C ALA A 88 -11.80 17.47 20.05
N PRO A 89 -11.12 16.72 20.93
CA PRO A 89 -10.02 17.25 21.70
C PRO A 89 -8.79 17.53 20.81
N TRP A 90 -8.10 18.66 21.05
CA TRP A 90 -6.93 19.07 20.25
C TRP A 90 -5.83 18.00 20.16
N ARG A 91 -5.65 17.24 21.23
CA ARG A 91 -4.68 16.13 21.23
C ARG A 91 -5.06 15.07 20.20
N ALA A 92 -6.33 14.67 20.13
CA ALA A 92 -6.80 13.70 19.15
C ALA A 92 -6.70 14.24 17.70
N ILE A 93 -7.03 15.53 17.50
CA ILE A 93 -6.87 16.16 16.17
C ILE A 93 -5.41 16.10 15.72
N ILE A 94 -4.44 16.42 16.59
CA ILE A 94 -3.02 16.44 16.21
C ILE A 94 -2.45 15.03 16.05
N PHE A 95 -2.64 14.14 17.04
CA PHE A 95 -1.95 12.84 17.09
C PHE A 95 -2.72 11.72 16.40
N ASP A 96 -4.05 11.67 16.53
CA ASP A 96 -4.83 10.59 15.94
C ASP A 96 -5.22 10.90 14.49
N TYR A 97 -5.48 12.16 14.17
CA TYR A 97 -5.86 12.58 12.84
C TYR A 97 -4.66 13.03 11.99
N TYR A 98 -4.03 14.19 12.30
CA TYR A 98 -2.99 14.77 11.43
C TYR A 98 -1.67 13.98 11.44
N ALA A 99 -1.25 13.39 12.53
CA ALA A 99 -0.04 12.55 12.55
C ALA A 99 -0.16 11.33 11.62
N ASN A 100 -1.39 10.84 11.37
CA ASN A 100 -1.67 9.74 10.44
C ASN A 100 -2.08 10.22 9.03
N PHE A 101 -2.64 11.42 8.92
CA PHE A 101 -2.95 12.10 7.66
C PHE A 101 -1.69 12.39 6.84
N ILE A 102 -0.66 12.94 7.48
CA ILE A 102 0.59 13.36 6.82
C ILE A 102 1.27 12.20 6.08
N PRO A 103 1.59 11.05 6.71
CA PRO A 103 2.21 9.92 6.01
C PRO A 103 1.33 9.37 4.89
N TYR A 104 0.03 9.26 5.11
CA TYR A 104 -0.92 8.74 4.13
C TYR A 104 -0.93 9.59 2.86
N TYR A 105 -1.19 10.90 2.97
CA TYR A 105 -1.28 11.78 1.81
C TYR A 105 0.09 12.06 1.17
N SER A 106 1.16 12.15 1.97
CA SER A 106 2.53 12.25 1.44
C SER A 106 2.87 11.06 0.55
N ASN A 107 2.43 9.88 0.94
CA ASN A 107 2.69 8.67 0.18
C ASN A 107 1.76 8.53 -1.03
N LEU A 108 0.48 8.84 -0.89
CA LEU A 108 -0.50 8.86 -1.97
C LEU A 108 -0.08 9.77 -3.13
N PHE A 109 0.44 10.96 -2.80
CA PHE A 109 0.93 11.93 -3.77
C PHE A 109 2.43 11.83 -4.05
N SER A 110 3.12 10.78 -3.57
CA SER A 110 4.56 10.58 -3.79
C SER A 110 4.96 10.67 -5.28
N PRO A 111 4.21 10.10 -6.25
CA PRO A 111 4.51 10.27 -7.66
C PRO A 111 4.57 11.74 -8.09
N LEU A 112 3.64 12.56 -7.61
CA LEU A 112 3.61 13.99 -7.88
C LEU A 112 4.84 14.71 -7.30
N PHE A 113 5.18 14.43 -6.04
CA PHE A 113 6.33 15.06 -5.38
C PHE A 113 7.66 14.68 -6.02
N VAL A 114 7.83 13.40 -6.41
CA VAL A 114 9.02 12.96 -7.16
C VAL A 114 9.15 13.72 -8.46
N PHE A 115 8.07 13.85 -9.22
CA PHE A 115 8.08 14.50 -10.51
C PHE A 115 8.38 15.99 -10.39
N ILE A 116 7.72 16.70 -9.45
CA ILE A 116 8.00 18.10 -9.14
C ILE A 116 9.47 18.29 -8.75
N ALA A 117 9.99 17.43 -7.87
CA ALA A 117 11.36 17.53 -7.39
C ALA A 117 12.37 17.33 -8.52
N VAL A 118 12.17 16.34 -9.37
CA VAL A 118 13.04 16.07 -10.53
C VAL A 118 13.04 17.27 -11.49
N ILE A 119 11.84 17.71 -11.89
CA ILE A 119 11.72 18.81 -12.87
C ILE A 119 12.28 20.10 -12.31
N PHE A 120 11.88 20.49 -11.10
CA PHE A 120 12.33 21.73 -10.48
C PHE A 120 13.86 21.77 -10.35
N PHE A 121 14.43 20.72 -9.78
CA PHE A 121 15.87 20.66 -9.57
C PHE A 121 16.65 20.60 -10.90
N THR A 122 16.23 19.73 -11.82
CA THR A 122 16.91 19.58 -13.12
C THR A 122 16.77 20.83 -13.99
N SER A 123 15.58 21.45 -14.02
CA SER A 123 15.38 22.72 -14.74
C SER A 123 16.25 23.83 -14.15
N LYS A 124 16.43 23.87 -12.83
CA LYS A 124 17.32 24.83 -12.18
C LYS A 124 18.78 24.61 -12.58
N LEU A 125 19.24 23.35 -12.61
CA LEU A 125 20.58 22.99 -13.11
C LEU A 125 20.75 23.38 -14.60
N ALA A 126 19.71 23.15 -15.41
CA ALA A 126 19.74 23.48 -16.85
C ALA A 126 19.74 25.01 -17.08
N SER A 127 18.96 25.77 -16.31
CA SER A 127 18.94 27.24 -16.39
C SER A 127 20.27 27.88 -15.98
N ASN A 128 20.93 27.31 -14.97
CA ASN A 128 22.26 27.72 -14.53
C ASN A 128 23.39 27.24 -15.47
N SER A 129 23.03 26.57 -16.59
CA SER A 129 23.97 25.95 -17.53
C SER A 129 24.85 24.84 -16.94
N GLU A 130 24.56 24.35 -15.73
CA GLU A 130 25.30 23.28 -15.06
C GLU A 130 25.17 21.94 -15.84
N VAL A 131 23.98 21.64 -16.36
CA VAL A 131 23.77 20.43 -17.20
C VAL A 131 24.62 20.50 -18.46
N ILE A 132 24.67 21.68 -19.11
CA ILE A 132 25.47 21.87 -20.34
C ILE A 132 26.95 21.73 -20.02
N ALA A 133 27.42 22.30 -18.91
CA ALA A 133 28.80 22.18 -18.49
C ALA A 133 29.19 20.73 -18.19
N MET A 134 28.31 19.95 -17.55
CA MET A 134 28.53 18.52 -17.31
C MET A 134 28.62 17.71 -18.62
N LEU A 135 27.72 17.97 -19.57
CA LEU A 135 27.73 17.30 -20.88
C LEU A 135 28.98 17.70 -21.69
N ALA A 136 29.37 18.96 -21.69
CA ALA A 136 30.59 19.45 -22.34
C ALA A 136 31.87 18.85 -21.72
N ALA A 137 31.84 18.54 -20.43
CA ALA A 137 32.93 17.81 -19.74
C ALA A 137 32.92 16.28 -20.00
N GLY A 138 32.09 15.78 -20.96
CA GLY A 138 32.03 14.37 -21.34
C GLY A 138 31.17 13.49 -20.43
N VAL A 139 30.37 14.08 -19.53
CA VAL A 139 29.43 13.32 -18.70
C VAL A 139 28.20 12.98 -19.55
N SER A 140 28.00 11.71 -19.90
CA SER A 140 26.81 11.28 -20.64
C SER A 140 25.53 11.39 -19.80
N ILE A 141 24.38 11.52 -20.44
CA ILE A 141 23.07 11.52 -19.76
C ILE A 141 22.82 10.24 -18.97
N LYS A 142 23.30 9.09 -19.45
CA LYS A 142 23.26 7.81 -18.70
C LYS A 142 24.01 7.91 -17.37
N ARG A 143 25.14 8.61 -17.36
CA ARG A 143 25.94 8.83 -16.14
C ARG A 143 25.24 9.80 -15.20
N LEU A 144 24.63 10.86 -15.74
CA LEU A 144 23.85 11.82 -15.00
C LEU A 144 22.60 11.18 -14.36
N MET A 145 21.98 10.20 -14.99
CA MET A 145 20.80 9.48 -14.49
C MET A 145 21.09 8.63 -13.23
N ARG A 146 22.33 8.13 -13.05
CA ARG A 146 22.68 7.24 -11.93
C ARG A 146 22.30 7.81 -10.55
N PRO A 147 22.70 9.04 -10.15
CA PRO A 147 22.35 9.60 -8.85
C PRO A 147 20.83 9.78 -8.66
N TYR A 148 20.09 10.09 -9.73
CA TYR A 148 18.62 10.14 -9.66
C TYR A 148 18.03 8.75 -9.40
N MET A 149 18.52 7.69 -10.04
CA MET A 149 18.06 6.31 -9.80
C MET A 149 18.38 5.84 -8.38
N ILE A 150 19.56 6.19 -7.83
CA ILE A 150 19.92 5.90 -6.44
C ILE A 150 18.93 6.58 -5.48
N SER A 151 18.62 7.85 -5.73
CA SER A 151 17.61 8.57 -4.93
C SER A 151 16.22 7.94 -5.05
N CYS A 152 15.84 7.48 -6.25
CA CYS A 152 14.58 6.78 -6.45
C CYS A 152 14.50 5.45 -5.71
N ILE A 153 15.61 4.70 -5.60
CA ILE A 153 15.66 3.48 -4.78
C ILE A 153 15.34 3.81 -3.31
N LEU A 154 15.90 4.89 -2.77
CA LEU A 154 15.62 5.33 -1.40
C LEU A 154 14.16 5.77 -1.24
N ILE A 155 13.63 6.57 -2.16
CA ILE A 155 12.23 7.03 -2.13
C ILE A 155 11.27 5.84 -2.31
N ALA A 156 11.50 4.97 -3.28
CA ALA A 156 10.66 3.80 -3.55
C ALA A 156 10.68 2.81 -2.35
N GLY A 157 11.84 2.60 -1.74
CA GLY A 157 11.97 1.79 -0.54
C GLY A 157 11.19 2.38 0.65
N LEU A 158 11.29 3.70 0.85
CA LEU A 158 10.53 4.41 1.88
C LEU A 158 9.02 4.34 1.60
N THR A 159 8.60 4.61 0.37
CA THR A 159 7.20 4.52 -0.07
C THR A 159 6.64 3.13 0.17
N PHE A 160 7.38 2.09 -0.22
CA PHE A 160 6.98 0.70 -0.01
C PHE A 160 6.86 0.36 1.48
N TYR A 161 7.84 0.77 2.30
CA TYR A 161 7.82 0.53 3.75
C TYR A 161 6.63 1.24 4.42
N LEU A 162 6.40 2.50 4.09
CA LEU A 162 5.26 3.26 4.62
C LEU A 162 3.93 2.61 4.25
N ASN A 163 3.72 2.26 2.98
CA ASN A 163 2.49 1.61 2.50
C ASN A 163 2.26 0.23 3.11
N SER A 164 3.34 -0.53 3.34
CA SER A 164 3.23 -1.92 3.79
C SER A 164 3.02 -2.05 5.29
N PHE A 165 3.56 -1.13 6.10
CA PHE A 165 3.63 -1.29 7.55
C PHE A 165 3.10 -0.09 8.34
N VAL A 166 3.47 1.14 7.99
CA VAL A 166 3.15 2.33 8.81
C VAL A 166 1.74 2.85 8.54
N ILE A 167 1.44 3.09 7.27
CA ILE A 167 0.16 3.69 6.85
C ILE A 167 -1.05 2.84 7.26
N PRO A 168 -1.05 1.50 7.15
CA PRO A 168 -2.19 0.69 7.57
C PRO A 168 -2.59 0.92 9.02
N HIS A 169 -1.63 0.89 9.96
CA HIS A 169 -1.90 1.17 11.37
C HIS A 169 -2.44 2.59 11.59
N GLY A 170 -1.82 3.59 10.93
CA GLY A 170 -2.28 4.98 10.99
C GLY A 170 -3.68 5.16 10.40
N THR A 171 -4.02 4.40 9.37
CA THR A 171 -5.35 4.44 8.75
C THR A 171 -6.43 3.96 9.72
N VAL A 172 -6.17 2.91 10.51
CA VAL A 172 -7.10 2.44 11.55
C VAL A 172 -7.38 3.54 12.58
N ILE A 173 -6.31 4.18 13.08
CA ILE A 173 -6.43 5.26 14.09
C ILE A 173 -7.22 6.44 13.49
N ARG A 174 -6.89 6.86 12.29
CA ARG A 174 -7.56 7.95 11.58
C ARG A 174 -9.03 7.64 11.31
N GLN A 175 -9.37 6.44 10.84
CA GLN A 175 -10.76 6.02 10.59
C GLN A 175 -11.59 5.97 11.89
N ASN A 176 -10.99 5.54 13.01
CA ASN A 176 -11.64 5.58 14.31
C ASN A 176 -11.90 7.02 14.74
N PHE A 177 -10.94 7.93 14.58
CA PHE A 177 -11.14 9.35 14.83
C PHE A 177 -12.27 9.93 13.95
N GLU A 178 -12.25 9.64 12.63
CA GLU A 178 -13.27 10.10 11.70
C GLU A 178 -14.67 9.59 12.05
N SER A 179 -14.78 8.35 12.52
CA SER A 179 -16.07 7.80 12.98
C SER A 179 -16.63 8.48 14.22
N LEU A 180 -15.76 8.93 15.12
CA LEU A 180 -16.14 9.60 16.36
C LEU A 180 -16.46 11.09 16.15
N TYR A 181 -15.64 11.81 15.36
CA TYR A 181 -15.64 13.26 15.31
C TYR A 181 -15.98 13.87 13.93
N ARG A 182 -16.20 13.05 12.91
CA ARG A 182 -16.64 13.51 11.58
C ARG A 182 -18.00 12.99 11.16
N ASN A 183 -18.70 12.26 12.04
CA ASN A 183 -19.95 11.57 11.71
C ASN A 183 -19.81 10.69 10.44
N SER A 184 -18.61 10.18 10.21
CA SER A 184 -18.40 9.16 9.20
C SER A 184 -19.04 7.89 9.75
N LYS A 185 -20.30 7.61 9.37
CA LYS A 185 -21.01 6.41 9.81
C LYS A 185 -20.13 5.20 9.48
N LYS A 186 -19.46 4.67 10.49
CA LYS A 186 -18.92 3.31 10.40
C LYS A 186 -20.15 2.47 10.10
N ASN A 187 -20.16 1.75 9.01
CA ASN A 187 -21.25 0.79 8.79
C ASN A 187 -21.20 -0.21 9.94
N THR A 188 -22.04 0.01 10.93
CA THR A 188 -22.20 -0.89 12.08
C THR A 188 -23.18 -2.00 11.76
N SER A 189 -23.82 -1.94 10.62
CA SER A 189 -24.78 -2.95 10.14
C SER A 189 -24.54 -3.24 8.66
N ALA A 190 -24.83 -4.47 8.28
CA ALA A 190 -24.82 -4.93 6.90
C ALA A 190 -26.12 -5.65 6.58
N GLU A 191 -26.62 -5.46 5.36
CA GLU A 191 -27.84 -6.09 4.89
C GLU A 191 -27.56 -7.03 3.73
N ASN A 192 -28.30 -8.15 3.69
CA ASN A 192 -28.23 -9.13 2.61
C ASN A 192 -26.81 -9.67 2.34
N VAL A 193 -26.08 -9.95 3.43
CA VAL A 193 -24.71 -10.44 3.35
C VAL A 193 -24.70 -11.90 2.90
N GLN A 194 -24.03 -12.17 1.78
CA GLN A 194 -23.81 -13.50 1.29
C GLN A 194 -22.33 -13.81 1.27
N LEU A 195 -21.92 -14.86 1.97
CA LEU A 195 -20.51 -15.22 2.13
C LEU A 195 -20.29 -16.71 1.93
N GLN A 196 -19.30 -17.10 1.17
CA GLN A 196 -18.86 -18.48 1.08
C GLN A 196 -17.96 -18.81 2.28
N VAL A 197 -18.46 -19.63 3.20
CA VAL A 197 -17.76 -19.98 4.46
C VAL A 197 -16.90 -21.23 4.33
N ALA A 198 -17.17 -22.08 3.31
CA ALA A 198 -16.34 -23.23 2.95
C ALA A 198 -16.62 -23.61 1.50
N LYS A 199 -15.81 -24.52 0.93
CA LYS A 199 -16.06 -25.03 -0.41
C LYS A 199 -17.48 -25.60 -0.51
N ASN A 200 -18.28 -25.09 -1.45
CA ASN A 200 -19.68 -25.46 -1.66
C ASN A 200 -20.61 -25.18 -0.45
N THR A 201 -20.27 -24.24 0.42
CA THR A 201 -21.10 -23.86 1.57
C THR A 201 -21.24 -22.34 1.60
N ILE A 202 -22.47 -21.85 1.47
CA ILE A 202 -22.79 -20.43 1.43
C ILE A 202 -23.61 -20.09 2.67
N ALA A 203 -23.16 -19.06 3.40
CA ALA A 203 -23.91 -18.43 4.47
C ALA A 203 -24.58 -17.15 3.93
N TYR A 204 -25.82 -16.92 4.34
CA TYR A 204 -26.56 -15.71 4.09
C TYR A 204 -27.09 -15.15 5.41
N ILE A 205 -26.97 -13.83 5.58
CA ILE A 205 -27.49 -13.10 6.75
C ILE A 205 -28.29 -11.91 6.21
N GLN A 206 -29.56 -11.82 6.55
CA GLN A 206 -30.43 -10.76 6.09
C GLN A 206 -30.06 -9.41 6.65
N HIS A 207 -29.80 -9.34 7.96
CA HIS A 207 -29.36 -8.14 8.66
C HIS A 207 -28.31 -8.52 9.70
N TYR A 208 -27.15 -7.87 9.68
CA TYR A 208 -26.08 -8.07 10.67
C TYR A 208 -25.77 -6.76 11.39
N ASP A 209 -25.71 -6.81 12.70
CA ASP A 209 -25.33 -5.72 13.57
C ASP A 209 -23.96 -6.00 14.20
N ASP A 210 -22.97 -5.20 13.85
CA ASP A 210 -21.59 -5.34 14.32
C ASP A 210 -21.41 -4.87 15.77
N GLN A 211 -22.28 -3.98 16.28
CA GLN A 211 -22.22 -3.50 17.65
C GLN A 211 -22.53 -4.64 18.63
N TYR A 212 -23.56 -5.43 18.33
CA TYR A 212 -23.97 -6.57 19.15
C TYR A 212 -23.39 -7.89 18.66
N LYS A 213 -22.64 -7.91 17.53
CA LYS A 213 -22.12 -9.11 16.88
C LYS A 213 -23.21 -10.14 16.59
N ARG A 214 -24.41 -9.66 16.16
CA ARG A 214 -25.60 -10.47 15.90
C ARG A 214 -26.07 -10.35 14.47
N GLY A 215 -26.49 -11.48 13.91
CA GLY A 215 -27.11 -11.54 12.61
C GLY A 215 -28.53 -12.10 12.70
N TYR A 216 -29.46 -11.52 11.96
CA TYR A 216 -30.85 -11.93 11.88
C TYR A 216 -31.15 -12.49 10.50
N GLY A 217 -32.05 -13.47 10.43
CA GLY A 217 -32.41 -14.12 9.17
C GLY A 217 -31.25 -14.91 8.58
N PHE A 218 -30.63 -15.79 9.37
CA PHE A 218 -29.48 -16.60 8.96
C PHE A 218 -29.91 -17.80 8.13
N SER A 219 -29.16 -18.08 7.07
CA SER A 219 -29.30 -19.25 6.22
C SER A 219 -27.94 -19.81 5.83
N LEU A 220 -27.78 -21.13 5.93
CA LEU A 220 -26.57 -21.85 5.51
C LEU A 220 -26.92 -22.95 4.54
N VAL A 221 -26.45 -22.84 3.30
CA VAL A 221 -26.75 -23.79 2.24
C VAL A 221 -25.48 -24.56 1.88
N LYS A 222 -25.59 -25.91 1.90
CA LYS A 222 -24.51 -26.79 1.45
C LYS A 222 -24.87 -27.42 0.12
N PHE A 223 -23.96 -27.37 -0.83
CA PHE A 223 -24.10 -27.95 -2.16
C PHE A 223 -23.23 -29.17 -2.33
N LYS A 224 -23.67 -30.11 -3.13
CA LYS A 224 -22.88 -31.23 -3.68
C LYS A 224 -23.29 -31.41 -5.14
N ASP A 225 -22.32 -31.39 -6.05
CA ASP A 225 -22.58 -31.54 -7.51
C ASP A 225 -23.65 -30.55 -8.03
N LYS A 226 -23.55 -29.29 -7.61
CA LYS A 226 -24.50 -28.20 -7.91
C LYS A 226 -25.94 -28.41 -7.40
N LYS A 227 -26.19 -29.43 -6.56
CA LYS A 227 -27.49 -29.70 -5.92
C LYS A 227 -27.41 -29.34 -4.43
N ILE A 228 -28.50 -28.80 -3.88
CA ILE A 228 -28.61 -28.53 -2.44
C ILE A 228 -28.74 -29.86 -1.71
N VAL A 229 -27.84 -30.09 -0.74
CA VAL A 229 -27.83 -31.29 0.10
C VAL A 229 -28.36 -30.97 1.51
N SER A 230 -28.07 -29.76 2.01
CA SER A 230 -28.51 -29.33 3.32
C SER A 230 -28.78 -27.81 3.30
N HIS A 231 -29.88 -27.45 3.93
CA HIS A 231 -30.28 -26.07 4.14
C HIS A 231 -30.61 -25.83 5.62
N MET A 232 -29.83 -25.04 6.29
CA MET A 232 -30.09 -24.59 7.65
C MET A 232 -30.63 -23.19 7.61
N THR A 233 -31.72 -22.94 8.30
CA THR A 233 -32.26 -21.59 8.55
C THR A 233 -32.30 -21.34 10.05
N ALA A 234 -32.06 -20.11 10.46
CA ALA A 234 -32.15 -19.71 11.84
C ALA A 234 -32.64 -18.25 11.98
N MET A 235 -33.27 -17.96 13.08
CA MET A 235 -33.79 -16.62 13.35
C MET A 235 -32.66 -15.67 13.66
N GLU A 236 -31.68 -16.13 14.44
CA GLU A 236 -30.58 -15.33 14.92
C GLU A 236 -29.27 -16.14 14.94
N ILE A 237 -28.17 -15.46 14.66
CA ILE A 237 -26.81 -15.98 14.82
C ILE A 237 -25.99 -14.92 15.60
N GLN A 238 -25.26 -15.34 16.61
CA GLN A 238 -24.42 -14.47 17.44
C GLN A 238 -22.99 -15.00 17.49
N TYR A 239 -22.02 -14.11 17.31
CA TYR A 239 -20.61 -14.45 17.47
C TYR A 239 -20.25 -14.65 18.93
N ASP A 240 -19.59 -15.77 19.26
CA ASP A 240 -19.15 -16.03 20.62
C ASP A 240 -17.83 -15.33 20.90
N THR A 241 -17.87 -14.22 21.64
CA THR A 241 -16.71 -13.43 22.04
C THR A 241 -15.93 -14.02 23.21
N VAL A 242 -16.49 -15.04 23.90
CA VAL A 242 -15.92 -15.65 25.11
C VAL A 242 -15.18 -16.95 24.78
N ALA A 243 -15.42 -17.54 23.60
CA ALA A 243 -14.77 -18.77 23.20
C ALA A 243 -13.24 -18.57 22.99
N ASP A 244 -12.43 -19.47 23.49
CA ASP A 244 -10.96 -19.47 23.35
C ASP A 244 -10.49 -19.62 21.90
N THR A 245 -11.36 -20.05 21.02
CA THR A 245 -11.05 -20.27 19.60
C THR A 245 -11.92 -19.37 18.70
N LYS A 246 -11.33 -18.89 17.61
CA LYS A 246 -12.03 -18.12 16.57
C LYS A 246 -13.09 -18.98 15.88
N TYR A 247 -14.07 -18.31 15.22
CA TYR A 247 -15.09 -18.92 14.39
C TYR A 247 -16.26 -19.62 15.12
N HIS A 248 -16.43 -19.41 16.43
CA HIS A 248 -17.57 -19.91 17.19
C HIS A 248 -18.79 -18.99 17.07
N TRP A 249 -19.91 -19.61 16.68
CA TRP A 249 -21.18 -18.92 16.52
C TRP A 249 -22.30 -19.69 17.22
N LYS A 250 -23.12 -18.96 17.94
CA LYS A 250 -24.36 -19.48 18.58
C LYS A 250 -25.52 -19.17 17.67
N VAL A 251 -26.27 -20.20 17.30
CA VAL A 251 -27.40 -20.13 16.38
C VAL A 251 -28.68 -20.43 17.14
N SER A 252 -29.65 -19.51 17.09
CA SER A 252 -30.92 -19.60 17.85
C SER A 252 -32.10 -19.89 16.92
N ASN A 253 -33.03 -20.71 17.39
CA ASN A 253 -34.24 -21.12 16.66
C ASN A 253 -33.90 -21.65 15.26
N TRP A 254 -33.06 -22.68 15.23
CA TRP A 254 -32.56 -23.25 14.01
C TRP A 254 -33.41 -24.39 13.48
N LYS A 255 -33.45 -24.54 12.15
CA LYS A 255 -34.05 -25.65 11.43
C LYS A 255 -33.10 -26.12 10.32
N ILE A 256 -32.71 -27.39 10.33
CA ILE A 256 -31.86 -28.01 9.30
C ILE A 256 -32.71 -28.95 8.48
N ARG A 257 -32.71 -28.78 7.18
CA ARG A 257 -33.34 -29.61 6.19
C ARG A 257 -32.27 -30.32 5.39
N THR A 258 -32.16 -31.65 5.51
CA THR A 258 -31.19 -32.45 4.77
C THR A 258 -31.92 -33.29 3.73
N LEU A 259 -31.47 -33.21 2.49
CA LEU A 259 -32.02 -33.90 1.33
C LEU A 259 -31.23 -35.19 1.05
N ARG A 260 -31.89 -36.33 1.03
CA ARG A 260 -31.33 -37.64 0.61
C ARG A 260 -32.17 -38.24 -0.52
N GLY A 261 -31.83 -37.87 -1.76
CA GLY A 261 -32.68 -38.20 -2.92
C GLY A 261 -34.04 -37.48 -2.82
N LEU A 262 -35.13 -38.24 -2.81
CA LEU A 262 -36.49 -37.72 -2.65
C LEU A 262 -36.95 -37.64 -1.17
N LYS A 263 -36.14 -38.10 -0.21
CA LYS A 263 -36.47 -38.07 1.22
C LYS A 263 -35.86 -36.86 1.89
N GLU A 264 -36.66 -36.20 2.70
CA GLU A 264 -36.24 -35.07 3.54
C GLU A 264 -36.15 -35.51 5.00
N HIS A 265 -35.08 -35.07 5.66
CA HIS A 265 -34.91 -35.16 7.09
C HIS A 265 -34.83 -33.77 7.68
N ILE A 266 -35.73 -33.45 8.63
CA ILE A 266 -35.81 -32.13 9.26
C ILE A 266 -35.44 -32.31 10.72
N GLN A 267 -34.51 -31.45 11.18
CA GLN A 267 -34.12 -31.29 12.57
C GLN A 267 -34.30 -29.84 12.97
N SER A 268 -34.76 -29.57 14.18
CA SER A 268 -34.90 -28.21 14.71
C SER A 268 -34.58 -28.20 16.20
N GLY A 269 -34.19 -27.01 16.69
CA GLY A 269 -33.86 -26.81 18.09
C GLY A 269 -33.77 -25.35 18.45
N ALA A 270 -33.76 -25.08 19.76
CA ALA A 270 -33.74 -23.73 20.27
C ALA A 270 -32.34 -23.08 20.12
N LEU A 271 -31.27 -23.79 20.50
CA LEU A 271 -29.89 -23.26 20.48
C LEU A 271 -28.94 -24.32 19.90
N LYS A 272 -27.93 -23.86 19.16
CA LYS A 272 -26.88 -24.72 18.62
C LYS A 272 -25.57 -23.93 18.50
N ASP A 273 -24.50 -24.50 19.08
CA ASP A 273 -23.16 -24.02 18.83
C ASP A 273 -22.65 -24.60 17.53
N THR A 274 -22.07 -23.75 16.69
CA THR A 274 -21.55 -24.14 15.40
C THR A 274 -20.25 -23.40 15.10
N VAL A 275 -19.34 -24.06 14.38
CA VAL A 275 -18.10 -23.47 13.91
C VAL A 275 -18.31 -23.10 12.45
N LEU A 276 -18.27 -21.80 12.16
CA LEU A 276 -18.36 -21.26 10.80
C LEU A 276 -17.09 -20.48 10.51
N LEU A 277 -16.41 -20.79 9.42
CA LEU A 277 -15.18 -20.12 9.02
C LEU A 277 -15.46 -18.69 8.51
N MET A 278 -16.10 -17.88 9.35
CA MET A 278 -16.34 -16.46 9.11
C MET A 278 -16.13 -15.68 10.40
N GLU A 279 -15.62 -14.45 10.27
CA GLU A 279 -15.46 -13.51 11.37
C GLU A 279 -16.45 -12.34 11.21
N PRO A 280 -16.79 -11.60 12.28
CA PRO A 280 -17.59 -10.39 12.19
C PRO A 280 -17.08 -9.39 11.15
N THR A 281 -15.77 -9.28 10.99
CA THR A 281 -15.10 -8.43 10.02
C THR A 281 -15.33 -8.84 8.55
N ASP A 282 -15.69 -10.08 8.30
CA ASP A 282 -16.04 -10.58 6.96
C ASP A 282 -17.47 -10.17 6.54
N LEU A 283 -18.33 -9.83 7.52
CA LEU A 283 -19.75 -9.52 7.32
C LEU A 283 -20.00 -8.03 7.05
N VAL A 284 -19.24 -7.15 7.69
CA VAL A 284 -19.41 -5.70 7.55
C VAL A 284 -18.32 -5.16 6.65
N TYR A 285 -18.70 -4.87 5.41
CA TYR A 285 -17.78 -4.21 4.49
C TYR A 285 -17.69 -2.72 4.82
N SER A 286 -16.53 -2.31 5.31
CA SER A 286 -16.19 -0.88 5.44
C SER A 286 -15.38 -0.44 4.22
N LYS A 287 -15.84 0.61 3.53
CA LYS A 287 -15.10 1.20 2.40
C LYS A 287 -13.69 1.60 2.86
N GLY A 288 -12.66 1.10 2.17
CA GLY A 288 -11.27 1.36 2.54
C GLY A 288 -10.69 0.37 3.56
N GLN A 289 -11.40 -0.69 3.93
CA GLN A 289 -10.90 -1.71 4.85
C GLN A 289 -9.60 -2.36 4.35
N GLN A 290 -9.44 -2.56 3.04
CA GLN A 290 -8.21 -3.10 2.43
C GLN A 290 -6.97 -2.24 2.74
N GLU A 291 -7.13 -0.96 3.02
CA GLU A 291 -6.04 -0.04 3.36
C GLU A 291 -5.59 -0.17 4.83
N THR A 292 -6.38 -0.83 5.68
CA THR A 292 -6.07 -1.01 7.11
C THR A 292 -5.19 -2.22 7.40
N PHE A 293 -5.07 -3.15 6.46
CA PHE A 293 -4.22 -4.33 6.61
C PHE A 293 -2.77 -4.02 6.24
N THR A 294 -1.82 -4.50 7.03
CA THR A 294 -0.41 -4.55 6.61
C THR A 294 -0.24 -5.51 5.42
N SER A 295 0.83 -5.38 4.65
CA SER A 295 1.03 -6.25 3.48
C SER A 295 1.08 -7.75 3.80
N PRO A 296 1.69 -8.22 4.91
CA PRO A 296 1.60 -9.62 5.31
C PRO A 296 0.18 -10.07 5.70
N GLU A 297 -0.55 -9.24 6.47
CA GLU A 297 -1.94 -9.51 6.85
C GLU A 297 -2.86 -9.56 5.63
N LEU A 298 -2.61 -8.68 4.65
CA LEU A 298 -3.35 -8.63 3.41
C LEU A 298 -3.18 -9.92 2.60
N LEU A 299 -1.95 -10.46 2.52
CA LEU A 299 -1.69 -11.74 1.85
C LEU A 299 -2.34 -12.92 2.58
N ASP A 300 -2.27 -12.94 3.92
CA ASP A 300 -2.94 -13.98 4.72
C ASP A 300 -4.45 -13.93 4.54
N TYR A 301 -5.04 -12.73 4.54
CA TYR A 301 -6.47 -12.52 4.30
C TYR A 301 -6.88 -12.99 2.90
N ILE A 302 -6.14 -12.58 1.84
CA ILE A 302 -6.35 -13.03 0.45
C ILE A 302 -6.32 -14.55 0.37
N SER A 303 -5.29 -15.19 0.94
CA SER A 303 -5.12 -16.63 0.96
C SER A 303 -6.31 -17.34 1.61
N LYS A 304 -6.76 -16.86 2.77
CA LYS A 304 -7.92 -17.41 3.49
C LYS A 304 -9.22 -17.25 2.71
N GLN A 305 -9.47 -16.11 2.12
CA GLN A 305 -10.70 -15.85 1.35
C GLN A 305 -10.72 -16.65 0.04
N THR A 306 -9.58 -16.75 -0.64
CA THR A 306 -9.45 -17.56 -1.86
C THR A 306 -9.69 -19.05 -1.56
N SER A 307 -9.16 -19.57 -0.46
CA SER A 307 -9.40 -20.98 -0.05
C SER A 307 -10.87 -21.26 0.27
N ARG A 308 -11.61 -20.26 0.74
CA ARG A 308 -13.07 -20.34 0.97
C ARG A 308 -13.86 -20.23 -0.34
N GLY A 309 -13.25 -19.78 -1.44
CA GLY A 309 -13.92 -19.50 -2.72
C GLY A 309 -14.73 -18.21 -2.72
N SER A 310 -14.41 -17.28 -1.84
CA SER A 310 -15.08 -15.98 -1.77
C SER A 310 -14.71 -15.12 -2.97
N GLY A 311 -15.70 -14.57 -3.69
CA GLY A 311 -15.49 -13.68 -4.82
C GLY A 311 -15.00 -12.27 -4.46
N ASN A 312 -14.99 -11.90 -3.17
CA ASN A 312 -14.75 -10.52 -2.73
C ASN A 312 -13.27 -10.22 -2.45
N VAL A 313 -12.35 -10.96 -3.10
CA VAL A 313 -10.90 -10.88 -2.87
C VAL A 313 -10.24 -9.82 -3.74
N VAL A 314 -10.85 -9.49 -4.88
CA VAL A 314 -10.28 -8.62 -5.93
C VAL A 314 -9.79 -7.27 -5.39
N GLN A 315 -10.54 -6.63 -4.49
CA GLN A 315 -10.16 -5.33 -3.92
C GLN A 315 -8.88 -5.40 -3.09
N TYR A 316 -8.68 -6.49 -2.36
CA TYR A 316 -7.50 -6.72 -1.54
C TYR A 316 -6.28 -7.05 -2.41
N GLU A 317 -6.47 -7.83 -3.47
CA GLU A 317 -5.42 -8.12 -4.46
C GLU A 317 -4.98 -6.85 -5.21
N VAL A 318 -5.94 -6.03 -5.63
CA VAL A 318 -5.66 -4.72 -6.25
C VAL A 318 -4.84 -3.84 -5.31
N GLU A 319 -5.22 -3.74 -4.04
CA GLU A 319 -4.49 -2.94 -3.06
C GLU A 319 -3.06 -3.46 -2.86
N PHE A 320 -2.87 -4.78 -2.76
CA PHE A 320 -1.54 -5.37 -2.64
C PHE A 320 -0.64 -5.04 -3.84
N HIS A 321 -1.13 -5.26 -5.06
CA HIS A 321 -0.37 -4.97 -6.27
C HIS A 321 -0.14 -3.46 -6.48
N LYS A 322 -1.09 -2.62 -6.10
CA LYS A 322 -0.99 -1.16 -6.13
C LYS A 322 0.16 -0.65 -5.26
N ARG A 323 0.36 -1.19 -4.05
CA ARG A 323 1.48 -0.79 -3.16
C ARG A 323 2.84 -1.00 -3.82
N ILE A 324 3.00 -2.13 -4.51
CA ILE A 324 4.23 -2.43 -5.27
C ILE A 324 4.35 -1.49 -6.47
N ALA A 325 3.29 -1.37 -7.27
CA ALA A 325 3.27 -0.56 -8.48
C ALA A 325 3.59 0.91 -8.21
N MET A 326 3.04 1.49 -7.12
CA MET A 326 3.31 2.87 -6.69
C MET A 326 4.79 3.11 -6.39
N SER A 327 5.49 2.14 -5.77
CA SER A 327 6.92 2.26 -5.50
C SER A 327 7.74 2.35 -6.80
N PHE A 328 7.34 1.59 -7.83
CA PHE A 328 7.99 1.61 -9.14
C PHE A 328 7.72 2.88 -9.94
N SER A 329 6.62 3.57 -9.70
CA SER A 329 6.29 4.83 -10.39
C SER A 329 7.37 5.89 -10.24
N SER A 330 8.05 5.94 -9.09
CA SER A 330 9.13 6.88 -8.82
C SER A 330 10.26 6.81 -9.85
N PHE A 331 10.62 5.60 -10.31
CA PHE A 331 11.64 5.42 -11.34
C PHE A 331 11.19 5.94 -12.69
N ILE A 332 9.97 5.57 -13.10
CA ILE A 332 9.40 5.92 -14.39
C ILE A 332 9.26 7.44 -14.53
N LEU A 333 8.68 8.08 -13.52
CA LEU A 333 8.46 9.51 -13.50
C LEU A 333 9.78 10.29 -13.42
N THR A 334 10.79 9.75 -12.72
CA THR A 334 12.12 10.36 -12.69
C THR A 334 12.78 10.34 -14.07
N ILE A 335 12.66 9.24 -14.82
CA ILE A 335 13.21 9.17 -16.20
C ILE A 335 12.51 10.21 -17.08
N ILE A 336 11.19 10.31 -17.04
CA ILE A 336 10.45 11.32 -17.79
C ILE A 336 10.87 12.74 -17.39
N GLY A 337 10.88 13.02 -16.08
CA GLY A 337 11.21 14.33 -15.54
C GLY A 337 12.62 14.80 -15.91
N LEU A 338 13.61 13.91 -15.75
CA LEU A 338 14.99 14.21 -16.12
C LEU A 338 15.12 14.46 -17.64
N SER A 339 14.54 13.57 -18.45
CA SER A 339 14.62 13.68 -19.92
C SER A 339 13.96 14.95 -20.44
N LEU A 340 12.83 15.35 -19.84
CA LEU A 340 12.07 16.54 -20.23
C LEU A 340 12.78 17.84 -19.83
N SER A 341 13.32 17.90 -18.60
CA SER A 341 13.84 19.12 -17.97
C SER A 341 15.34 19.34 -18.19
N SER A 342 16.07 18.39 -18.78
CA SER A 342 17.51 18.52 -19.06
C SER A 342 17.82 19.50 -20.21
N ARG A 343 16.84 19.93 -20.99
CA ARG A 343 17.03 20.88 -22.08
C ARG A 343 16.70 22.30 -21.65
N LYS A 344 17.59 23.24 -21.99
CA LYS A 344 17.31 24.67 -21.84
C LYS A 344 16.42 25.13 -23.01
N ARG A 345 15.16 25.51 -22.73
CA ARG A 345 14.19 26.02 -23.72
C ARG A 345 13.70 27.41 -23.32
N LYS A 346 13.25 28.19 -24.31
CA LYS A 346 12.75 29.57 -24.14
C LYS A 346 11.50 29.69 -23.24
N GLY A 347 10.77 28.56 -22.94
CA GLY A 347 9.56 28.56 -22.11
C GLY A 347 9.81 28.61 -20.59
N GLY A 348 11.04 28.58 -20.15
CA GLY A 348 11.40 28.65 -18.74
C GLY A 348 10.98 27.43 -17.91
N MET A 349 11.26 27.51 -16.59
CA MET A 349 10.98 26.44 -15.62
C MET A 349 9.46 26.17 -15.42
N GLY A 350 8.64 27.23 -15.58
CA GLY A 350 7.18 27.13 -15.36
C GLY A 350 6.48 26.18 -16.33
N LEU A 351 6.89 26.18 -17.60
CA LEU A 351 6.31 25.27 -18.61
C LEU A 351 6.58 23.79 -18.27
N TYR A 352 7.79 23.46 -17.86
CA TYR A 352 8.13 22.10 -17.45
C TYR A 352 7.40 21.66 -16.20
N LEU A 353 7.23 22.57 -15.22
CA LEU A 353 6.43 22.31 -14.03
C LEU A 353 4.95 22.07 -14.39
N GLY A 354 4.38 22.86 -15.28
CA GLY A 354 3.01 22.68 -15.76
C GLY A 354 2.79 21.32 -16.44
N ILE A 355 3.70 20.94 -17.37
CA ILE A 355 3.66 19.61 -18.00
C ILE A 355 3.84 18.51 -16.95
N GLY A 356 4.74 18.70 -15.99
CA GLY A 356 5.00 17.77 -14.93
C GLY A 356 3.78 17.53 -14.02
N LEU A 357 3.13 18.60 -13.60
CA LEU A 357 1.89 18.53 -12.84
C LEU A 357 0.81 17.76 -13.64
N GLY A 358 0.60 18.11 -14.91
CA GLY A 358 -0.37 17.43 -15.77
C GLY A 358 -0.11 15.92 -15.90
N LEU A 359 1.14 15.53 -16.16
CA LEU A 359 1.52 14.11 -16.25
C LEU A 359 1.36 13.38 -14.93
N SER A 360 1.71 14.00 -13.79
CA SER A 360 1.53 13.38 -12.47
C SER A 360 0.07 13.17 -12.12
N PHE A 361 -0.78 14.16 -12.37
CA PHE A 361 -2.23 14.01 -12.19
C PHE A 361 -2.81 12.95 -13.12
N SER A 362 -2.38 12.92 -14.38
CA SER A 362 -2.79 11.87 -15.33
C SER A 362 -2.40 10.48 -14.86
N TYR A 363 -1.20 10.34 -14.27
CA TYR A 363 -0.75 9.08 -13.68
C TYR A 363 -1.65 8.64 -12.52
N ILE A 364 -1.91 9.53 -11.55
CA ILE A 364 -2.74 9.24 -10.37
C ILE A 364 -4.18 8.92 -10.81
N MET A 365 -4.73 9.69 -11.74
CA MET A 365 -6.07 9.47 -12.29
C MET A 365 -6.16 8.11 -12.99
N LEU A 366 -5.18 7.78 -13.84
CA LEU A 366 -5.14 6.51 -14.53
C LEU A 366 -5.04 5.33 -13.55
N GLN A 367 -4.29 5.50 -12.45
CA GLN A 367 -4.18 4.48 -11.40
C GLN A 367 -5.52 4.24 -10.71
N THR A 368 -6.27 5.30 -10.38
CA THR A 368 -7.59 5.19 -9.76
C THR A 368 -8.60 4.55 -10.71
N VAL A 369 -8.62 4.99 -11.96
CA VAL A 369 -9.52 4.43 -12.99
C VAL A 369 -9.21 2.96 -13.25
N SER A 370 -7.94 2.61 -13.41
CA SER A 370 -7.51 1.23 -13.64
C SER A 370 -7.87 0.29 -12.47
N ALA A 371 -7.71 0.75 -11.22
CA ALA A 371 -8.12 0.00 -10.04
C ALA A 371 -9.65 -0.23 -10.01
N THR A 372 -10.44 0.76 -10.42
CA THR A 372 -11.90 0.65 -10.51
C THR A 372 -12.33 -0.39 -11.55
N PHE A 373 -11.64 -0.45 -12.70
CA PHE A 373 -11.90 -1.48 -13.72
C PHE A 373 -11.64 -2.90 -13.20
N ALA A 374 -10.63 -3.13 -12.38
CA ALA A 374 -10.41 -4.44 -11.77
C ALA A 374 -11.57 -4.86 -10.87
N ILE A 375 -12.11 -3.91 -10.11
CA ILE A 375 -13.17 -4.19 -9.13
C ILE A 375 -14.52 -4.40 -9.81
N GLN A 376 -14.80 -3.70 -10.92
CA GLN A 376 -16.13 -3.69 -11.55
C GLN A 376 -16.22 -4.49 -12.85
N ALA A 377 -15.11 -4.74 -13.55
CA ALA A 377 -15.09 -5.33 -14.89
C ALA A 377 -14.24 -6.60 -15.01
N ASP A 378 -14.03 -7.32 -13.91
CA ASP A 378 -13.28 -8.60 -13.84
C ASP A 378 -11.89 -8.57 -14.49
N THR A 379 -11.26 -7.39 -14.57
CA THR A 379 -9.88 -7.26 -15.05
C THR A 379 -8.92 -7.88 -14.02
N PRO A 380 -7.94 -8.71 -14.43
CA PRO A 380 -6.97 -9.27 -13.48
C PRO A 380 -6.31 -8.20 -12.61
N PRO A 381 -6.33 -8.31 -11.27
CA PRO A 381 -5.85 -7.29 -10.33
C PRO A 381 -4.42 -6.82 -10.60
N ILE A 382 -3.55 -7.75 -10.95
CA ILE A 382 -2.16 -7.44 -11.29
C ILE A 382 -2.07 -6.54 -12.51
N LEU A 383 -2.81 -6.82 -13.58
CA LEU A 383 -2.80 -6.00 -14.80
C LEU A 383 -3.32 -4.59 -14.48
N ALA A 384 -4.44 -4.49 -13.78
CA ALA A 384 -5.03 -3.20 -13.41
C ALA A 384 -4.06 -2.33 -12.59
N ALA A 385 -3.35 -2.90 -11.64
CA ALA A 385 -2.37 -2.16 -10.85
C ALA A 385 -1.14 -1.69 -11.67
N TRP A 386 -0.75 -2.44 -12.72
CA TRP A 386 0.45 -2.17 -13.51
C TRP A 386 0.20 -1.40 -14.81
N ILE A 387 -1.03 -1.33 -15.34
CA ILE A 387 -1.37 -0.57 -16.57
C ILE A 387 -0.81 0.86 -16.54
N PRO A 388 -0.98 1.67 -15.47
CA PRO A 388 -0.43 3.03 -15.43
C PRO A 388 1.10 3.03 -15.59
N ASN A 389 1.78 2.11 -14.93
CA ASN A 389 3.24 1.99 -15.01
C ASN A 389 3.70 1.59 -16.42
N ILE A 390 2.99 0.69 -17.08
CA ILE A 390 3.31 0.25 -18.45
C ILE A 390 3.16 1.42 -19.42
N ILE A 391 2.03 2.15 -19.36
CA ILE A 391 1.79 3.31 -20.24
C ILE A 391 2.86 4.38 -20.02
N PHE A 392 3.14 4.73 -18.77
CA PHE A 392 4.14 5.74 -18.45
C PHE A 392 5.57 5.27 -18.72
N ALA A 393 5.87 3.97 -18.66
CA ALA A 393 7.17 3.42 -19.06
C ALA A 393 7.39 3.60 -20.57
N VAL A 394 6.36 3.43 -21.40
CA VAL A 394 6.42 3.71 -22.83
C VAL A 394 6.71 5.21 -23.05
N ILE A 395 6.01 6.10 -22.36
CA ILE A 395 6.28 7.55 -22.41
C ILE A 395 7.71 7.85 -21.98
N ALA A 396 8.18 7.23 -20.89
CA ALA A 396 9.54 7.37 -20.38
C ALA A 396 10.59 6.96 -21.44
N TYR A 397 10.35 5.86 -22.13
CA TYR A 397 11.23 5.38 -23.20
C TYR A 397 11.34 6.40 -24.36
N PHE A 398 10.21 6.95 -24.81
CA PHE A 398 10.21 7.97 -25.86
C PHE A 398 10.90 9.27 -25.39
N CYS A 399 10.62 9.73 -24.19
CA CYS A 399 11.25 10.93 -23.62
C CYS A 399 12.77 10.73 -23.49
N TYR A 400 13.19 9.57 -23.02
CA TYR A 400 14.62 9.24 -22.87
C TYR A 400 15.36 9.17 -24.20
N ARG A 401 14.76 8.55 -25.23
CA ARG A 401 15.35 8.45 -26.57
C ARG A 401 15.57 9.83 -27.21
N HIS A 402 14.74 10.80 -26.90
CA HIS A 402 14.84 12.18 -27.40
C HIS A 402 15.57 13.11 -26.43
N ALA A 403 16.13 12.61 -25.34
CA ALA A 403 16.94 13.42 -24.43
C ALA A 403 18.24 13.90 -25.13
N PRO A 404 18.84 15.04 -24.73
CA PRO A 404 20.09 15.49 -25.28
C PRO A 404 21.20 14.47 -24.97
N SER A 405 21.90 14.03 -26.01
CA SER A 405 23.06 13.11 -25.89
C SER A 405 24.36 13.88 -25.76
#